data_b0c2b0865581b39a123638b483f1cbcf
#
_entry.id   b0c2b0865581b39a123638b483f1cbcf
#
_cell.length_a   1.000
_cell.length_b   1.000
_cell.length_c   1.000
_cell.angle_alpha   90.00
_cell.angle_beta   90.00
_cell.angle_gamma   90.00
#
_symmetry.space_group_name_H-M   'P 1'
#
loop_
_entity.id
_entity.type
_entity.pdbx_description
1 polymer ?
#
loop_
_entity_poly.entity_id
_entity_poly.type
_entity_poly.pdbx_seq_one_letter_code
_entity_poly.pdbx_strand_id
1 'polypeptide(L)'
;MAVGNWDEVRTAYQVARLGTVSGAASVLGVHHATVIRHIDALEERLGVKLFQRHARGYTPTEAGRDLLQVAQATNDQFGQLASRIRGRGEEVTGELLITTLAGVVPAIMPV
;
A
#
# COMPACT_ATOMS: atom_id res chain seq x y z
N MET A 1 16.79 2.05 -9.89
CA MET A 1 15.57 1.91 -10.66
C MET A 1 14.41 2.48 -9.92
N ALA A 2 13.62 3.27 -10.59
CA ALA A 2 12.51 3.85 -9.91
C ALA A 2 11.34 2.91 -9.96
N VAL A 3 10.70 2.72 -8.84
CA VAL A 3 9.50 1.92 -8.80
C VAL A 3 8.36 2.71 -9.40
N GLY A 4 8.49 4.01 -9.45
CA GLY A 4 7.49 4.85 -10.05
C GLY A 4 6.50 5.35 -9.03
N ASN A 5 5.24 5.10 -9.27
CA ASN A 5 4.19 5.70 -8.48
C ASN A 5 3.96 4.94 -7.19
N TRP A 6 4.02 5.64 -6.07
CA TRP A 6 3.80 5.03 -4.76
C TRP A 6 2.38 4.48 -4.62
N ASP A 7 1.40 5.12 -5.27
CA ASP A 7 0.03 4.62 -5.22
C ASP A 7 -0.09 3.24 -5.85
N GLU A 8 0.68 2.99 -6.90
CA GLU A 8 0.67 1.67 -7.53
C GLU A 8 1.26 0.62 -6.60
N VAL A 9 2.33 0.98 -5.90
CA VAL A 9 2.95 0.07 -4.95
C VAL A 9 2.00 -0.22 -3.79
N ARG A 10 1.34 0.79 -3.28
CA ARG A 10 0.39 0.62 -2.18
C ARG A 10 -0.77 -0.26 -2.61
N THR A 11 -1.25 -0.09 -3.84
CA THR A 11 -2.31 -0.92 -4.37
C THR A 11 -1.86 -2.37 -4.46
N ALA A 12 -0.66 -2.60 -5.00
CA ALA A 12 -0.13 -3.96 -5.10
C ALA A 12 0.05 -4.60 -3.72
N TYR A 13 0.48 -3.82 -2.75
CA TYR A 13 0.62 -4.31 -1.40
C TYR A 13 -0.73 -4.81 -0.86
N GLN A 14 -1.79 -4.05 -1.05
CA GLN A 14 -3.09 -4.47 -0.56
C GLN A 14 -3.61 -5.71 -1.27
N VAL A 15 -3.38 -5.82 -2.58
CA VAL A 15 -3.77 -7.01 -3.31
C VAL A 15 -2.98 -8.22 -2.81
N ALA A 16 -1.69 -8.07 -2.57
CA ALA A 16 -0.86 -9.16 -2.06
C ALA A 16 -1.33 -9.59 -0.67
N ARG A 17 -1.67 -8.63 0.16
CA ARG A 17 -2.08 -8.91 1.53
C ARG A 17 -3.46 -9.57 1.59
N LEU A 18 -4.37 -9.10 0.77
CA LEU A 18 -5.76 -9.55 0.84
C LEU A 18 -6.12 -10.65 -0.15
N GLY A 19 -5.31 -10.80 -1.19
CA GLY A 19 -5.51 -11.86 -2.16
C GLY A 19 -6.55 -11.60 -3.22
N THR A 20 -7.25 -10.48 -3.17
CA THR A 20 -8.28 -10.17 -4.17
C THR A 20 -8.28 -8.70 -4.53
N VAL A 21 -8.69 -8.43 -5.76
CA VAL A 21 -8.88 -7.06 -6.23
C VAL A 21 -10.02 -6.41 -5.46
N SER A 22 -11.06 -7.17 -5.20
CA SER A 22 -12.23 -6.66 -4.50
C SER A 22 -11.87 -6.19 -3.08
N GLY A 23 -11.11 -6.98 -2.36
CA GLY A 23 -10.68 -6.61 -1.02
C GLY A 23 -9.81 -5.37 -1.04
N ALA A 24 -8.87 -5.30 -1.98
CA ALA A 24 -8.00 -4.14 -2.09
C ALA A 24 -8.79 -2.88 -2.44
N ALA A 25 -9.73 -3.00 -3.37
CA ALA A 25 -10.56 -1.86 -3.76
C ALA A 25 -11.35 -1.32 -2.58
N SER A 26 -11.87 -2.22 -1.77
CA SER A 26 -12.64 -1.82 -0.60
C SER A 26 -11.78 -1.07 0.41
N VAL A 27 -10.61 -1.60 0.71
CA VAL A 27 -9.71 -0.98 1.68
C VAL A 27 -9.21 0.37 1.18
N LEU A 28 -8.92 0.47 -0.11
CA LEU A 28 -8.37 1.70 -0.66
C LEU A 28 -9.45 2.72 -1.02
N GLY A 29 -10.70 2.32 -1.06
CA GLY A 29 -11.78 3.22 -1.42
C GLY A 29 -11.78 3.61 -2.88
N VAL A 30 -11.42 2.67 -3.75
CA VAL A 30 -11.36 2.92 -5.20
C VAL A 30 -12.12 1.82 -5.94
N HIS A 31 -12.31 2.02 -7.24
CA HIS A 31 -12.97 1.02 -8.06
C HIS A 31 -12.03 -0.13 -8.40
N HIS A 32 -12.61 -1.30 -8.69
CA HIS A 32 -11.83 -2.45 -9.11
C HIS A 32 -10.95 -2.14 -10.31
N ALA A 33 -11.49 -1.39 -11.27
CA ALA A 33 -10.73 -1.04 -12.46
C ALA A 33 -9.47 -0.25 -12.12
N THR A 34 -9.53 0.59 -11.10
CA THR A 34 -8.37 1.35 -10.67
C THR A 34 -7.32 0.43 -10.09
N VAL A 35 -7.72 -0.57 -9.30
CA VAL A 35 -6.79 -1.53 -8.74
C VAL A 35 -6.08 -2.28 -9.85
N ILE A 36 -6.84 -2.78 -10.81
CA ILE A 36 -6.27 -3.55 -11.93
C ILE A 36 -5.32 -2.68 -12.74
N ARG A 37 -5.69 -1.44 -13.00
CA ARG A 37 -4.85 -0.53 -13.76
C ARG A 37 -3.53 -0.27 -13.04
N HIS A 38 -3.57 -0.10 -11.73
CA HIS A 38 -2.34 0.13 -10.95
C HIS A 38 -1.43 -1.09 -11.00
N ILE A 39 -2.01 -2.28 -10.88
CA ILE A 39 -1.22 -3.51 -10.94
C ILE A 39 -0.58 -3.66 -12.32
N ASP A 40 -1.37 -3.45 -13.37
CA ASP A 40 -0.87 -3.60 -14.73
C ASP A 40 0.26 -2.60 -15.00
N ALA A 41 0.08 -1.36 -14.57
CA ALA A 41 1.10 -0.33 -14.80
C ALA A 41 2.38 -0.66 -14.05
N LEU A 42 2.27 -1.13 -12.84
CA LEU A 42 3.43 -1.47 -12.04
C LEU A 42 4.17 -2.66 -12.64
N GLU A 43 3.45 -3.69 -13.04
CA GLU A 43 4.07 -4.87 -13.67
C GLU A 43 4.77 -4.49 -14.96
N GLU A 44 4.16 -3.61 -15.74
CA GLU A 44 4.77 -3.17 -16.97
C GLU A 44 6.04 -2.38 -16.71
N ARG A 45 6.00 -1.50 -15.72
CA ARG A 45 7.15 -0.67 -15.39
C ARG A 45 8.31 -1.51 -14.87
N LEU A 46 8.02 -2.51 -14.06
CA LEU A 46 9.06 -3.37 -13.50
C LEU A 46 9.50 -4.47 -14.45
N GLY A 47 8.69 -4.74 -15.48
CA GLY A 47 9.03 -5.77 -16.45
C GLY A 47 8.87 -7.19 -15.92
N VAL A 48 8.05 -7.38 -14.88
CA VAL A 48 7.88 -8.69 -14.29
C VAL A 48 6.46 -8.80 -13.73
N LYS A 49 5.91 -9.99 -13.72
CA LYS A 49 4.60 -10.23 -13.15
C LYS A 49 4.70 -10.29 -11.64
N LEU A 50 3.83 -9.59 -10.97
CA LEU A 50 3.77 -9.61 -9.52
C LEU A 50 2.72 -10.58 -9.00
N PHE A 51 1.75 -10.93 -9.84
CA PHE A 51 0.67 -11.81 -9.43
C PHE A 51 0.30 -12.81 -10.50
N GLN A 52 -0.11 -13.98 -10.06
CA GLN A 52 -0.81 -14.92 -10.91
C GLN A 52 -2.29 -14.70 -10.68
N ARG A 53 -3.03 -14.51 -11.76
CA ARG A 53 -4.45 -14.18 -11.70
C ARG A 53 -5.26 -15.40 -12.01
N HIS A 54 -6.21 -15.71 -11.16
CA HIS A 54 -7.09 -16.84 -11.39
C HIS A 54 -8.47 -16.54 -10.82
N ALA A 55 -9.39 -17.47 -11.00
CA ALA A 55 -10.79 -17.22 -10.69
C ALA A 55 -11.01 -16.79 -9.26
N ARG A 56 -10.21 -17.26 -8.34
CA ARG A 56 -10.44 -16.96 -6.94
C ARG A 56 -9.68 -15.73 -6.45
N GLY A 57 -8.82 -15.19 -7.24
CA GLY A 57 -8.10 -14.01 -6.83
C GLY A 57 -6.71 -13.93 -7.42
N TYR A 58 -5.87 -13.17 -6.76
CA TYR A 58 -4.52 -12.90 -7.21
C TYR A 58 -3.55 -13.48 -6.20
N THR A 59 -2.65 -14.32 -6.68
CA THR A 59 -1.63 -14.92 -5.83
C THR A 59 -0.29 -14.29 -6.17
N PRO A 60 0.46 -13.78 -5.20
CA PRO A 60 1.75 -13.16 -5.50
C PRO A 60 2.73 -14.15 -6.09
N THR A 61 3.46 -13.71 -7.09
CA THR A 61 4.62 -14.44 -7.59
C THR A 61 5.76 -14.25 -6.60
N GLU A 62 6.93 -14.77 -6.89
CA GLU A 62 8.08 -14.53 -6.06
C GLU A 62 8.39 -13.02 -5.98
N ALA A 63 8.32 -12.34 -7.12
CA ALA A 63 8.52 -10.90 -7.15
C ALA A 63 7.43 -10.18 -6.35
N GLY A 64 6.20 -10.66 -6.41
CA GLY A 64 5.11 -10.08 -5.64
C GLY A 64 5.31 -10.27 -4.15
N ARG A 65 5.85 -11.41 -3.74
CA ARG A 65 6.16 -11.64 -2.32
C ARG A 65 7.28 -10.72 -1.84
N ASP A 66 8.27 -10.49 -2.68
CA ASP A 66 9.33 -9.55 -2.33
C ASP A 66 8.77 -8.15 -2.14
N LEU A 67 7.89 -7.73 -3.03
CA LEU A 67 7.23 -6.44 -2.91
C LEU A 67 6.44 -6.35 -1.62
N LEU A 68 5.68 -7.38 -1.29
CA LEU A 68 4.89 -7.40 -0.08
C LEU A 68 5.77 -7.25 1.16
N GLN A 69 6.88 -7.95 1.18
CA GLN A 69 7.78 -7.92 2.31
C GLN A 69 8.38 -6.54 2.53
N VAL A 70 8.84 -5.91 1.47
CA VAL A 70 9.43 -4.59 1.55
C VAL A 70 8.37 -3.54 1.91
N ALA A 71 7.21 -3.63 1.29
CA ALA A 71 6.14 -2.67 1.55
C ALA A 71 5.64 -2.78 2.99
N GLN A 72 5.59 -3.98 3.53
CA GLN A 72 5.18 -4.16 4.90
C GLN A 72 6.18 -3.56 5.88
N ALA A 73 7.47 -3.78 5.61
CA ALA A 73 8.52 -3.20 6.45
C ALA A 73 8.47 -1.67 6.43
N THR A 74 8.21 -1.09 5.26
CA THR A 74 8.09 0.36 5.13
C THR A 74 6.90 0.87 5.92
N ASN A 75 5.78 0.17 5.84
CA ASN A 75 4.60 0.55 6.57
C ASN A 75 4.84 0.49 8.08
N ASP A 76 5.56 -0.53 8.55
CA ASP A 76 5.90 -0.65 9.96
C ASP A 76 6.79 0.49 10.42
N GLN A 77 7.74 0.91 9.58
CA GLN A 77 8.62 2.01 9.92
C GLN A 77 7.85 3.32 10.06
N PHE A 78 6.86 3.54 9.22
CA PHE A 78 6.02 4.71 9.35
C PHE A 78 5.24 4.66 10.66
N GLY A 79 4.75 3.49 11.05
CA GLY A 79 4.06 3.33 12.32
C GLY A 79 4.96 3.66 13.50
N GLN A 80 6.21 3.19 13.46
CA GLN A 80 7.17 3.50 14.51
C GLN A 80 7.50 4.98 14.57
N LEU A 81 7.62 5.60 13.41
CA LEU A 81 7.88 7.03 13.35
C LEU A 81 6.74 7.82 13.97
N ALA A 82 5.50 7.43 13.66
CA ALA A 82 4.32 8.07 14.22
C ALA A 82 4.33 7.98 15.74
N SER A 83 4.68 6.82 16.28
CA SER A 83 4.75 6.63 17.72
C SER A 83 5.81 7.52 18.35
N ARG A 84 6.97 7.62 17.71
CA ARG A 84 8.05 8.45 18.25
C ARG A 84 7.66 9.92 18.24
N ILE A 85 7.02 10.37 17.19
CA ILE A 85 6.62 11.77 17.08
C ILE A 85 5.58 12.09 18.15
N ARG A 86 4.61 11.21 18.34
CA ARG A 86 3.60 11.42 19.36
C ARG A 86 4.21 11.43 20.75
N GLY A 87 5.20 10.58 20.97
CA GLY A 87 5.87 10.52 22.25
C GLY A 87 6.65 11.78 22.59
N ARG A 88 6.94 12.60 21.57
CA ARG A 88 7.63 13.84 21.81
C ARG A 88 6.67 15.01 22.05
N GLY A 89 5.39 14.74 22.08
CA GLY A 89 4.43 15.81 22.35
C GLY A 89 4.08 16.66 21.15
N GLU A 90 4.42 16.22 19.97
CA GLU A 90 4.11 16.97 18.77
C GLU A 90 3.02 16.28 18.02
N GLU A 91 2.11 15.76 18.72
CA GLU A 91 1.11 14.91 18.16
C GLU A 91 0.31 15.53 17.06
N VAL A 92 -0.14 16.73 17.20
CA VAL A 92 -1.04 17.29 16.21
C VAL A 92 -0.38 17.41 14.86
N THR A 93 0.74 18.08 14.81
CA THR A 93 1.45 18.26 13.56
C THR A 93 1.98 16.94 13.04
N GLY A 94 2.50 16.13 13.95
CA GLY A 94 3.05 14.85 13.57
C GLY A 94 2.01 13.93 12.95
N GLU A 95 0.82 13.92 13.52
CA GLU A 95 -0.24 13.08 13.00
C GLU A 95 -0.68 13.49 11.61
N LEU A 96 -0.77 14.79 11.38
CA LEU A 96 -1.13 15.27 10.06
C LEU A 96 -0.10 14.86 9.03
N LEU A 97 1.16 15.03 9.36
CA LEU A 97 2.23 14.71 8.44
C LEU A 97 2.24 13.21 8.14
N ILE A 98 2.14 12.41 9.18
CA ILE A 98 2.16 10.96 9.02
C ILE A 98 0.97 10.49 8.20
N THR A 99 -0.19 11.04 8.46
CA THR A 99 -1.38 10.67 7.71
C THR A 99 -1.19 10.96 6.23
N THR A 100 -0.62 12.09 5.90
CA THR A 100 -0.38 12.44 4.52
C THR A 100 0.62 11.50 3.87
N LEU A 101 1.73 11.26 4.53
CA LEU A 101 2.79 10.44 3.96
C LEU A 101 2.38 8.98 3.83
N ALA A 102 1.65 8.48 4.81
CA ALA A 102 1.25 7.09 4.78
C ALA A 102 -0.04 6.87 3.99
N GLY A 103 -0.70 7.92 3.59
CA GLY A 103 -1.97 7.80 2.92
C GLY A 103 -3.06 7.30 3.83
N VAL A 104 -2.87 7.42 5.11
CA VAL A 104 -3.83 6.92 6.04
C VAL A 104 -4.85 7.97 6.27
N VAL A 105 -6.05 7.60 6.23
CA VAL A 105 -7.02 8.50 6.44
C VAL A 105 -7.31 8.69 7.75
N PRO A 106 -7.43 9.66 8.10
CA PRO A 106 -7.65 10.03 9.31
C PRO A 106 -8.76 9.76 9.96
N ALA A 107 -9.13 8.80 9.94
CA ALA A 107 -10.11 8.42 10.74
C ALA A 107 -9.86 8.92 12.05
N ILE A 108 -8.82 9.33 12.21
CA ILE A 108 -8.41 9.59 13.42
C ILE A 108 -8.56 10.85 13.81
N MET A 109 -8.82 11.49 13.44
CA MET A 109 -8.77 12.56 13.76
C MET A 109 -9.30 13.06 14.64
N PRO A 110 -9.32 13.30 15.25
CA PRO A 110 -9.72 13.72 16.08
C PRO A 110 -9.78 14.60 16.63
N VAL A 111 -9.85 14.98 16.88
CA VAL A 111 -10.02 15.88 17.34
C VAL A 111 -9.84 16.38 17.83
#